data_87d43d399066108d272eb3c524c3f4fb
#
_entry.id   87d43d399066108d272eb3c524c3f4fb
#
_cell.length_a   1.000
_cell.length_b   1.000
_cell.length_c   1.000
_cell.angle_alpha   90.00
_cell.angle_beta   90.00
_cell.angle_gamma   90.00
#
_symmetry.space_group_name_H-M   'P 1'
#
loop_
_entity.id
_entity.type
_entity.pdbx_description
1 polymer ?
#
loop_
_entity_poly.entity_id
_entity_poly.type
_entity_poly.pdbx_seq_one_letter_code
_entity_poly.pdbx_strand_id
1 'polypeptide(L)'
;MFIYNNHLHLIISTPKNNLSDVIRDFKKFTSAKIIKAIEENTKESRRNWMLWIFRKAGENNERNTTYQFWQQDNHPVECSTEEILQTRMNYLHENPVRAGFVWRAEDYRYSSAVDYYTTGKGLIEINR
;
A
#
# COMPACT_ATOMS: atom_id res chain seq x y z
N MET A 1 -7.01 4.54 -2.09
CA MET A 1 -5.61 4.08 -1.85
C MET A 1 -4.78 5.22 -1.31
N PHE A 2 -3.88 4.92 -0.42
CA PHE A 2 -2.90 5.86 0.12
C PHE A 2 -1.60 5.12 0.44
N ILE A 3 -0.46 5.63 -0.04
CA ILE A 3 0.87 5.08 0.22
C ILE A 3 1.67 6.11 1.03
N TYR A 4 2.17 5.67 2.18
CA TYR A 4 2.93 6.51 3.09
C TYR A 4 4.14 5.78 3.64
N ASN A 5 5.34 6.29 3.37
CA ASN A 5 6.60 5.69 3.83
C ASN A 5 6.65 4.17 3.59
N ASN A 6 6.37 3.41 4.64
CA ASN A 6 6.35 1.95 4.67
C ASN A 6 4.94 1.36 4.90
N HIS A 7 3.89 2.16 4.71
CA HIS A 7 2.49 1.73 4.88
C HIS A 7 1.72 1.92 3.58
N LEU A 8 0.84 0.96 3.29
CA LEU A 8 -0.14 1.03 2.23
C LEU A 8 -1.52 0.82 2.84
N HIS A 9 -2.40 1.79 2.66
CA HIS A 9 -3.80 1.68 3.04
C HIS A 9 -4.65 1.50 1.79
N LEU A 10 -5.47 0.46 1.78
CA LEU A 10 -6.37 0.14 0.68
C LEU A 10 -7.81 0.01 1.20
N ILE A 11 -8.75 0.56 0.44
CA ILE A 11 -10.16 0.18 0.50
C ILE A 11 -10.43 -0.60 -0.78
N ILE A 12 -10.76 -1.85 -0.64
CA ILE A 12 -10.96 -2.77 -1.76
C ILE A 12 -12.18 -3.65 -1.55
N SER A 13 -12.81 -4.04 -2.65
CA SER A 13 -13.87 -5.02 -2.67
C SER A 13 -13.66 -6.00 -3.82
N THR A 14 -14.27 -7.17 -3.71
CA THR A 14 -14.27 -8.15 -4.80
C THR A 14 -15.62 -8.85 -4.86
N PRO A 15 -16.36 -8.72 -5.98
CA PRO A 15 -17.67 -9.36 -6.10
C PRO A 15 -17.60 -10.85 -6.40
N LYS A 16 -16.47 -11.35 -6.90
CA LYS A 16 -16.38 -12.72 -7.44
C LYS A 16 -15.30 -13.58 -6.79
N ASN A 17 -14.28 -12.98 -6.19
CA ASN A 17 -13.12 -13.70 -5.68
C ASN A 17 -13.05 -13.64 -4.16
N ASN A 18 -12.33 -14.59 -3.56
CA ASN A 18 -12.00 -14.48 -2.15
C ASN A 18 -11.00 -13.32 -1.94
N LEU A 19 -11.35 -12.37 -1.08
CA LEU A 19 -10.52 -11.20 -0.80
C LEU A 19 -9.13 -11.58 -0.26
N SER A 20 -9.05 -12.65 0.53
CA SER A 20 -7.76 -13.16 1.05
C SER A 20 -6.84 -13.61 -0.07
N ASP A 21 -7.38 -14.24 -1.11
CA ASP A 21 -6.60 -14.66 -2.28
C ASP A 21 -6.10 -13.46 -3.09
N VAL A 22 -6.96 -12.44 -3.26
CA VAL A 22 -6.58 -11.19 -3.94
C VAL A 22 -5.43 -10.49 -3.21
N ILE A 23 -5.51 -10.37 -1.88
CA ILE A 23 -4.45 -9.77 -1.07
C ILE A 23 -3.17 -10.61 -1.10
N ARG A 24 -3.27 -11.94 -1.00
CA ARG A 24 -2.12 -12.84 -1.13
C ARG A 24 -1.40 -12.63 -2.45
N ASP A 25 -2.13 -12.64 -3.56
CA ASP A 25 -1.56 -12.53 -4.90
C ASP A 25 -0.99 -11.12 -5.15
N PHE A 26 -1.67 -10.08 -4.66
CA PHE A 26 -1.15 -8.71 -4.65
C PHE A 26 0.20 -8.63 -3.91
N LYS A 27 0.27 -9.15 -2.68
CA LYS A 27 1.51 -9.15 -1.88
C LYS A 27 2.63 -9.92 -2.58
N LYS A 28 2.33 -11.10 -3.12
CA LYS A 28 3.29 -11.93 -3.85
C LYS A 28 3.84 -11.21 -5.08
N PHE A 29 2.96 -10.66 -5.91
CA PHE A 29 3.35 -9.95 -7.13
C PHE A 29 4.18 -8.69 -6.83
N THR A 30 3.69 -7.83 -5.93
CA THR A 30 4.34 -6.55 -5.62
C THR A 30 5.68 -6.76 -4.92
N SER A 31 5.79 -7.69 -3.97
CA SER A 31 7.06 -7.99 -3.31
C SER A 31 8.13 -8.44 -4.31
N ALA A 32 7.80 -9.36 -5.23
CA ALA A 32 8.73 -9.82 -6.25
C ALA A 32 9.21 -8.68 -7.17
N LYS A 33 8.28 -7.83 -7.62
CA LYS A 33 8.60 -6.68 -8.48
C LYS A 33 9.43 -5.61 -7.77
N ILE A 34 9.09 -5.29 -6.53
CA ILE A 34 9.80 -4.25 -5.76
C ILE A 34 11.21 -4.74 -5.38
N ILE A 35 11.34 -5.97 -4.90
CA ILE A 35 12.66 -6.55 -4.59
C ILE A 35 13.55 -6.53 -5.82
N LYS A 36 13.06 -6.99 -6.97
CA LYS A 36 13.79 -6.94 -8.23
C LYS A 36 14.21 -5.52 -8.61
N ALA A 37 13.30 -4.56 -8.51
CA ALA A 37 13.59 -3.15 -8.80
C ALA A 37 14.68 -2.59 -7.87
N ILE A 38 14.70 -2.98 -6.59
CA ILE A 38 15.76 -2.61 -5.64
C ILE A 38 17.09 -3.25 -6.04
N GLU A 39 17.09 -4.55 -6.38
CA GLU A 39 18.30 -5.27 -6.82
C GLU A 39 18.95 -4.65 -8.05
N GLU A 40 18.13 -4.20 -9.01
CA GLU A 40 18.59 -3.61 -10.27
C GLU A 40 18.96 -2.12 -10.15
N ASN A 41 18.52 -1.42 -9.10
CA ASN A 41 18.80 0.00 -8.91
C ASN A 41 20.17 0.23 -8.25
N THR A 42 21.22 0.25 -9.05
CA THR A 42 22.61 0.47 -8.59
C THR A 42 22.89 1.90 -8.07
N LYS A 43 21.98 2.85 -8.35
CA LYS A 43 22.09 4.24 -7.90
C LYS A 43 21.52 4.48 -6.50
N GLU A 44 20.73 3.53 -5.95
CA GLU A 44 20.19 3.65 -4.59
C GLU A 44 21.27 3.31 -3.56
N SER A 45 21.68 4.30 -2.79
CA SER A 45 22.72 4.15 -1.78
C SER A 45 22.36 3.18 -0.64
N ARG A 46 21.06 3.02 -0.36
CA ARG A 46 20.54 2.12 0.68
C ARG A 46 20.20 0.73 0.17
N ARG A 47 20.46 0.44 -1.10
CA ARG A 47 20.10 -0.81 -1.77
C ARG A 47 20.51 -2.06 -0.95
N ASN A 48 21.75 -2.17 -0.58
CA ASN A 48 22.27 -3.32 0.15
C ASN A 48 21.65 -3.45 1.55
N TRP A 49 21.44 -2.33 2.22
CA TRP A 49 20.79 -2.30 3.53
C TRP A 49 19.31 -2.72 3.46
N MET A 50 18.55 -2.24 2.46
CA MET A 50 17.16 -2.64 2.26
C MET A 50 17.05 -4.13 1.96
N LEU A 51 17.88 -4.67 1.07
CA LEU A 51 17.89 -6.09 0.74
C LEU A 51 18.28 -6.95 1.94
N TRP A 52 19.20 -6.48 2.77
CA TRP A 52 19.56 -7.16 4.02
C TRP A 52 18.39 -7.24 4.99
N ILE A 53 17.65 -6.12 5.21
CA ILE A 53 16.46 -6.10 6.08
C ILE A 53 15.42 -7.11 5.61
N PHE A 54 15.09 -7.10 4.31
CA PHE A 54 14.07 -8.01 3.79
C PHE A 54 14.50 -9.48 3.84
N ARG A 55 15.78 -9.76 3.66
CA ARG A 55 16.34 -11.11 3.82
C ARG A 55 16.26 -11.58 5.26
N LYS A 56 16.67 -10.74 6.20
CA LYS A 56 16.59 -11.05 7.64
C LYS A 56 15.15 -11.31 8.08
N ALA A 57 14.21 -10.50 7.62
CA ALA A 57 12.79 -10.74 7.89
C ALA A 57 12.30 -12.07 7.31
N GLY A 58 12.79 -12.46 6.12
CA GLY A 58 12.46 -13.74 5.47
C GLY A 58 13.03 -14.95 6.21
N GLU A 59 14.26 -14.87 6.70
CA GLU A 59 14.92 -15.94 7.47
C GLU A 59 14.16 -16.32 8.74
N ASN A 60 13.50 -15.35 9.36
CA ASN A 60 12.72 -15.54 10.59
C ASN A 60 11.30 -16.08 10.32
N ASN A 61 10.94 -16.38 9.09
CA ASN A 61 9.61 -16.78 8.70
C ASN A 61 9.64 -18.01 7.79
N GLU A 62 9.22 -19.14 8.34
CA GLU A 62 9.18 -20.44 7.63
C GLU A 62 8.34 -20.44 6.35
N ARG A 63 7.43 -19.46 6.20
CA ARG A 63 6.57 -19.31 5.01
C ARG A 63 7.23 -18.59 3.84
N ASN A 64 8.41 -17.97 4.06
CA ASN A 64 9.14 -17.22 3.05
C ASN A 64 10.44 -17.94 2.68
N THR A 65 10.74 -17.98 1.38
CA THR A 65 11.94 -18.69 0.88
C THR A 65 13.21 -17.83 0.93
N THR A 66 13.12 -16.51 0.70
CA THR A 66 14.30 -15.64 0.58
C THR A 66 14.10 -14.27 1.22
N TYR A 67 13.02 -13.57 0.87
CA TYR A 67 12.74 -12.20 1.35
C TYR A 67 11.34 -12.11 1.94
N GLN A 68 11.19 -11.24 2.95
CA GLN A 68 9.89 -10.78 3.40
C GLN A 68 9.81 -9.26 3.21
N PHE A 69 9.01 -8.81 2.24
CA PHE A 69 8.74 -7.41 1.98
C PHE A 69 7.52 -6.91 2.76
N TRP A 70 6.42 -7.66 2.72
CA TRP A 70 5.18 -7.34 3.44
C TRP A 70 5.13 -7.99 4.81
N GLN A 71 4.61 -7.23 5.79
CA GLN A 71 4.22 -7.83 7.08
C GLN A 71 3.06 -8.79 6.88
N GLN A 72 2.95 -9.79 7.77
CA GLN A 72 1.97 -10.86 7.64
C GLN A 72 0.55 -10.43 8.01
N ASP A 73 0.40 -9.65 9.08
CA ASP A 73 -0.90 -9.23 9.59
C ASP A 73 -1.40 -7.98 8.87
N ASN A 74 -2.60 -8.04 8.33
CA ASN A 74 -3.19 -6.94 7.56
C ASN A 74 -4.12 -6.05 8.38
N HIS A 75 -4.62 -6.53 9.53
CA HIS A 75 -5.61 -5.85 10.37
C HIS A 75 -6.80 -5.28 9.57
N PRO A 76 -7.52 -6.12 8.80
CA PRO A 76 -8.61 -5.66 7.96
C PRO A 76 -9.78 -5.16 8.81
N VAL A 77 -10.45 -4.13 8.32
CA VAL A 77 -11.69 -3.62 8.88
C VAL A 77 -12.77 -3.71 7.82
N GLU A 78 -13.87 -4.37 8.14
CA GLU A 78 -15.01 -4.46 7.25
C GLU A 78 -15.75 -3.12 7.18
N CYS A 79 -15.96 -2.62 5.97
CA CYS A 79 -16.76 -1.43 5.71
C CYS A 79 -18.19 -1.83 5.35
N SER A 80 -18.96 -2.26 6.36
CA SER A 80 -20.31 -2.83 6.18
C SER A 80 -21.39 -1.79 5.93
N THR A 81 -21.13 -0.51 6.18
CA THR A 81 -22.05 0.59 5.94
C THR A 81 -21.36 1.72 5.18
N GLU A 82 -22.17 2.53 4.48
CA GLU A 82 -21.67 3.72 3.77
C GLU A 82 -20.99 4.71 4.74
N GLU A 83 -21.51 4.87 5.95
CA GLU A 83 -20.95 5.73 6.97
C GLU A 83 -19.55 5.29 7.40
N ILE A 84 -19.35 3.98 7.62
CA ILE A 84 -18.04 3.40 7.94
C ILE A 84 -17.09 3.60 6.77
N LEU A 85 -17.54 3.32 5.54
CA LEU A 85 -16.75 3.50 4.33
C LEU A 85 -16.27 4.94 4.18
N GLN A 86 -17.19 5.91 4.32
CA GLN A 86 -16.86 7.34 4.21
C GLN A 86 -15.87 7.77 5.30
N THR A 87 -16.09 7.33 6.53
CA THR A 87 -15.19 7.63 7.65
C THR A 87 -13.78 7.10 7.39
N ARG A 88 -13.66 5.86 6.90
CA ARG A 88 -12.37 5.25 6.58
C ARG A 88 -11.69 5.92 5.40
N MET A 89 -12.48 6.32 4.40
CA MET A 89 -11.96 7.04 3.24
C MET A 89 -11.42 8.43 3.63
N ASN A 90 -12.16 9.18 4.42
CA ASN A 90 -11.72 10.47 4.93
C ASN A 90 -10.44 10.33 5.77
N TYR A 91 -10.40 9.36 6.68
CA TYR A 91 -9.20 9.06 7.45
C TYR A 91 -7.99 8.78 6.56
N LEU A 92 -8.16 7.95 5.53
CA LEU A 92 -7.12 7.59 4.59
C LEU A 92 -6.61 8.80 3.81
N HIS A 93 -7.51 9.66 3.33
CA HIS A 93 -7.15 10.86 2.57
C HIS A 93 -6.49 11.94 3.43
N GLU A 94 -6.89 12.08 4.70
CA GLU A 94 -6.34 13.06 5.62
C GLU A 94 -4.97 12.69 6.22
N ASN A 95 -4.53 11.44 6.07
CA ASN A 95 -3.25 10.99 6.62
C ASN A 95 -2.05 11.84 6.17
N PRO A 96 -1.86 12.19 4.88
CA PRO A 96 -0.72 13.00 4.46
C PRO A 96 -0.77 14.44 4.99
N VAL A 97 -1.97 14.98 5.22
CA VAL A 97 -2.16 16.31 5.84
C VAL A 97 -1.75 16.25 7.31
N ARG A 98 -2.26 15.28 8.06
CA ARG A 98 -1.91 15.05 9.48
C ARG A 98 -0.43 14.79 9.69
N ALA A 99 0.21 14.12 8.73
CA ALA A 99 1.64 13.86 8.74
C ALA A 99 2.51 15.05 8.31
N GLY A 100 1.89 16.15 7.86
CA GLY A 100 2.59 17.38 7.47
C GLY A 100 3.27 17.32 6.10
N PHE A 101 2.91 16.39 5.21
CA PHE A 101 3.47 16.32 3.86
C PHE A 101 2.86 17.31 2.90
N VAL A 102 1.58 17.57 3.04
CA VAL A 102 0.79 18.48 2.21
C VAL A 102 -0.20 19.27 3.05
N TRP A 103 -0.67 20.40 2.55
CA TRP A 103 -1.69 21.21 3.19
C TRP A 103 -3.11 20.71 2.90
N ARG A 104 -3.33 20.09 1.75
CA ARG A 104 -4.62 19.56 1.32
C ARG A 104 -4.44 18.12 0.85
N ALA A 105 -5.42 17.26 1.12
CA ALA A 105 -5.36 15.83 0.82
C ALA A 105 -5.14 15.55 -0.67
N GLU A 106 -5.78 16.32 -1.54
CA GLU A 106 -5.68 16.18 -3.00
C GLU A 106 -4.32 16.55 -3.58
N ASP A 107 -3.47 17.26 -2.84
CA ASP A 107 -2.12 17.63 -3.27
C ASP A 107 -1.13 16.45 -3.08
N TYR A 108 -1.53 15.40 -2.36
CA TYR A 108 -0.66 14.24 -2.17
C TYR A 108 -0.76 13.24 -3.31
N ARG A 109 0.29 13.17 -4.12
CA ARG A 109 0.33 12.38 -5.37
C ARG A 109 0.04 10.89 -5.19
N TYR A 110 0.43 10.28 -4.07
CA TYR A 110 0.30 8.85 -3.81
C TYR A 110 -0.99 8.50 -3.06
N SER A 111 -2.03 9.30 -3.27
CA SER A 111 -3.36 9.11 -2.70
C SER A 111 -4.42 9.20 -3.80
N SER A 112 -5.55 8.53 -3.57
CA SER A 112 -6.75 8.69 -4.41
C SER A 112 -7.54 9.98 -4.10
N ALA A 113 -7.10 10.80 -3.18
CA ALA A 113 -7.81 12.04 -2.80
C ALA A 113 -8.04 12.98 -4.00
N VAL A 114 -7.08 13.06 -4.93
CA VAL A 114 -7.24 13.86 -6.15
C VAL A 114 -8.47 13.47 -6.96
N ASP A 115 -8.79 12.16 -7.04
CA ASP A 115 -9.95 11.65 -7.77
C ASP A 115 -11.28 11.98 -7.11
N TYR A 116 -11.29 12.18 -5.78
CA TYR A 116 -12.51 12.48 -5.01
C TYR A 116 -12.77 13.98 -4.86
N TYR A 117 -11.73 14.79 -4.74
CA TYR A 117 -11.85 16.21 -4.37
C TYR A 117 -11.59 17.17 -5.52
N THR A 118 -11.14 16.67 -6.68
CA THR A 118 -10.86 17.48 -7.87
C THR A 118 -11.39 16.84 -9.15
N THR A 119 -11.21 17.51 -10.28
CA THR A 119 -11.42 16.95 -11.63
C THR A 119 -10.18 16.22 -12.17
N GLY A 120 -9.10 16.18 -11.38
CA GLY A 120 -7.86 15.48 -11.73
C GLY A 120 -8.00 13.96 -11.67
N LYS A 121 -6.94 13.27 -12.09
CA LYS A 121 -6.84 11.81 -12.02
C LYS A 121 -5.64 11.41 -11.17
N GLY A 122 -5.84 10.44 -10.30
CA GLY A 122 -4.79 9.81 -9.51
C GLY A 122 -3.88 8.90 -10.34
N LEU A 123 -2.93 8.25 -9.66
CA LEU A 123 -1.97 7.34 -10.31
C LEU A 123 -2.57 6.01 -10.74
N ILE A 124 -3.67 5.62 -10.13
CA ILE A 124 -4.41 4.39 -10.47
C ILE A 124 -5.89 4.73 -10.65
N GLU A 125 -6.53 4.03 -11.56
CA GLU A 125 -7.96 4.12 -11.75
C GLU A 125 -8.69 3.55 -10.52
N ILE A 126 -9.70 4.26 -10.05
CA ILE A 126 -10.52 3.86 -8.91
C ILE A 126 -11.96 3.62 -9.34
N ASN A 127 -12.61 2.64 -8.75
CA ASN A 127 -14.06 2.46 -8.83
C ASN A 127 -14.71 3.32 -7.74
N ARG A 128 -15.69 4.11 -8.15
CA ARG A 128 -16.50 4.96 -7.26
C ARG A 128 -17.88 4.35 -7.07
#